data_05f09e982515d9b0e29067135f991540
#
_entry.id   05f09e982515d9b0e29067135f991540
#
_cell.length_a   1.000
_cell.length_b   1.000
_cell.length_c   1.000
_cell.angle_alpha   90.00
_cell.angle_beta   90.00
_cell.angle_gamma   90.00
#
_symmetry.space_group_name_H-M   'P 1'
#
loop_
_entity.id
_entity.type
_entity.pdbx_description
1 polymer ?
#
loop_
_entity_poly.entity_id
_entity_poly.type
_entity_poly.pdbx_seq_one_letter_code
_entity_poly.pdbx_strand_id
1 'polypeptide(L)'
;MDAHHLVEVKKNRNIPEFRAGDTVQVNYRVTEGERSRIQPFIGVVIRRTGGTSPAACFTVRHIARGFGVERTFPIYSPHLDSVLIQRYGKVRRAKLFYLRERSGRAARIKELTSVPEWRKASAVLAPLEEILEPEEEATE
;
A
#
# COMPACT_ATOMS: atom_id res chain seq x y z
N MET A 1 13.52 13.81 23.42
CA MET A 1 12.34 14.62 23.12
C MET A 1 11.73 14.14 21.82
N ASP A 2 10.52 13.65 21.88
CA ASP A 2 9.77 13.28 20.69
C ASP A 2 9.16 14.53 20.06
N ALA A 3 9.66 14.89 18.89
CA ALA A 3 9.14 16.01 18.10
C ALA A 3 7.89 15.66 17.28
N HIS A 4 7.34 14.47 17.45
CA HIS A 4 6.20 13.97 16.67
C HIS A 4 4.93 14.81 16.80
N HIS A 5 4.78 15.51 17.92
CA HIS A 5 3.64 16.40 18.16
C HIS A 5 3.77 17.79 17.55
N LEU A 6 4.96 18.13 17.01
CA LEU A 6 5.22 19.42 16.38
C LEU A 6 4.88 19.42 14.88
N VAL A 7 4.70 18.26 14.29
CA VAL A 7 4.37 18.12 12.86
C VAL A 7 2.98 17.53 12.73
N GLU A 8 2.04 18.32 12.27
CA GLU A 8 0.73 17.82 11.88
C GLU A 8 0.86 17.04 10.57
N VAL A 9 0.74 15.75 10.66
CA VAL A 9 0.76 14.86 9.51
C VAL A 9 -0.66 14.54 9.09
N LYS A 10 -1.03 14.98 7.91
CA LYS A 10 -2.34 14.66 7.35
C LYS A 10 -2.37 13.21 6.87
N LYS A 11 -3.28 12.43 7.42
CA LYS A 11 -3.51 11.06 6.98
C LYS A 11 -4.12 11.06 5.58
N ASN A 12 -3.51 10.34 4.66
CA ASN A 12 -4.08 10.14 3.34
C ASN A 12 -5.29 9.20 3.45
N ARG A 13 -6.46 9.68 3.04
CA ARG A 13 -7.71 8.92 3.09
C ARG A 13 -7.76 7.76 2.11
N ASN A 14 -6.94 7.80 1.08
CA ASN A 14 -6.87 6.75 0.06
C ASN A 14 -6.01 5.55 0.48
N ILE A 15 -5.53 5.54 1.71
CA ILE A 15 -4.76 4.44 2.26
C ILE A 15 -5.63 3.70 3.28
N PRO A 16 -6.13 2.48 2.94
CA PRO A 16 -6.90 1.68 3.87
C PRO A 16 -5.99 1.09 4.95
N GLU A 17 -6.58 0.52 5.97
CA GLU A 17 -5.85 -0.22 6.97
C GLU A 17 -5.53 -1.62 6.46
N PHE A 18 -4.24 -1.91 6.35
CA PHE A 18 -3.72 -3.21 5.91
C PHE A 18 -2.66 -3.72 6.88
N ARG A 19 -2.34 -4.99 6.77
CA ARG A 19 -1.36 -5.67 7.63
C ARG A 19 -0.33 -6.42 6.79
N ALA A 20 0.74 -6.85 7.43
CA ALA A 20 1.68 -7.78 6.82
C ALA A 20 0.96 -9.06 6.39
N GLY A 21 1.26 -9.53 5.19
CA GLY A 21 0.60 -10.67 4.56
C GLY A 21 -0.45 -10.33 3.53
N ASP A 22 -0.95 -9.10 3.52
CA ASP A 22 -1.90 -8.64 2.52
C ASP A 22 -1.21 -8.39 1.18
N THR A 23 -1.86 -8.75 0.09
CA THR A 23 -1.42 -8.38 -1.25
C THR A 23 -2.02 -7.04 -1.60
N VAL A 24 -1.19 -6.07 -1.86
CA VAL A 24 -1.59 -4.68 -2.12
C VAL A 24 -1.06 -4.20 -3.45
N GLN A 25 -1.78 -3.27 -4.05
CA GLN A 25 -1.32 -2.45 -5.16
C GLN A 25 -1.03 -1.06 -4.63
N VAL A 26 0.21 -0.66 -4.68
CA VAL A 26 0.66 0.68 -4.27
C VAL A 26 0.77 1.55 -5.50
N ASN A 27 -0.02 2.60 -5.56
CA ASN A 27 0.07 3.60 -6.61
C ASN A 27 0.99 4.73 -6.16
N TYR A 28 2.18 4.74 -6.73
CA TYR A 28 3.22 5.68 -6.37
C TYR A 28 3.43 6.69 -7.49
N ARG A 29 3.48 7.97 -7.15
CA ARG A 29 3.72 9.04 -8.10
C ARG A 29 5.20 9.19 -8.36
N VAL A 30 5.59 8.99 -9.61
CA VAL A 30 6.97 9.19 -10.09
C VAL A 30 7.01 10.48 -10.88
N THR A 31 7.91 11.37 -10.50
CA THR A 31 8.15 12.62 -11.22
C THR A 31 9.44 12.51 -12.02
N GLU A 32 9.31 12.64 -13.32
CA GLU A 32 10.45 12.64 -14.27
C GLU A 32 10.48 14.00 -14.99
N GLY A 33 11.38 14.90 -14.59
CA GLY A 33 11.42 16.25 -15.11
C GLY A 33 10.12 17.02 -14.81
N GLU A 34 9.42 17.47 -15.87
CA GLU A 34 8.15 18.17 -15.76
C GLU A 34 6.92 17.25 -15.76
N ARG A 35 7.12 15.96 -16.05
CA ARG A 35 6.05 14.97 -16.12
C ARG A 35 5.97 14.15 -14.84
N SER A 36 4.75 13.96 -14.37
CA SER A 36 4.45 13.02 -13.30
C SER A 36 3.53 11.92 -13.79
N ARG A 37 3.81 10.69 -13.36
CA ARG A 37 2.98 9.53 -13.67
C ARG A 37 2.77 8.70 -12.42
N ILE A 38 1.71 7.93 -12.38
CA ILE A 38 1.43 6.98 -11.31
C ILE A 38 1.95 5.61 -11.77
N GLN A 39 2.87 5.05 -10.98
CA GLN A 39 3.40 3.73 -11.21
C GLN A 39 2.81 2.76 -10.19
N PRO A 40 2.06 1.71 -10.62
CA PRO A 40 1.58 0.70 -9.70
C PRO A 40 2.71 -0.27 -9.33
N PHE A 41 2.74 -0.62 -8.05
CA PHE A 41 3.62 -1.65 -7.52
C PHE A 41 2.79 -2.68 -6.75
N ILE A 42 2.70 -3.89 -7.28
CA ILE A 42 1.85 -4.95 -6.72
C ILE A 42 2.72 -5.97 -6.02
N GLY A 43 2.40 -6.28 -4.80
CA GLY A 43 3.12 -7.28 -4.04
C GLY A 43 2.53 -7.54 -2.67
N VAL A 44 3.25 -8.31 -1.89
CA VAL A 44 2.87 -8.71 -0.54
C VAL A 44 3.56 -7.80 0.47
N VAL A 45 2.81 -7.28 1.43
CA VAL A 45 3.35 -6.52 2.55
C VAL A 45 4.07 -7.47 3.49
N ILE A 46 5.38 -7.32 3.60
CA ILE A 46 6.20 -8.15 4.48
C ILE A 46 6.49 -7.52 5.84
N ARG A 47 6.34 -6.20 5.93
CA ARG A 47 6.61 -5.46 7.15
C ARG A 47 5.80 -4.16 7.17
N ARG A 48 5.29 -3.82 8.33
CA ARG A 48 4.72 -2.50 8.61
C ARG A 48 5.23 -2.02 9.96
N THR A 49 5.78 -0.82 10.00
CA THR A 49 6.38 -0.24 11.22
C THR A 49 5.89 1.18 11.44
N GLY A 50 6.03 1.66 12.67
CA GLY A 50 5.76 3.04 13.04
C GLY A 50 4.30 3.35 13.41
N GLY A 51 3.37 2.40 13.24
CA GLY A 51 1.97 2.58 13.63
C GLY A 51 1.31 3.83 13.02
N THR A 52 0.99 4.80 13.86
CA THR A 52 0.39 6.09 13.49
C THR A 52 1.39 7.24 13.49
N SER A 53 2.66 6.98 13.75
CA SER A 53 3.69 8.02 13.78
C SER A 53 4.00 8.57 12.38
N PRO A 54 4.54 9.80 12.28
CA PRO A 54 4.96 10.36 10.99
C PRO A 54 6.04 9.55 10.26
N ALA A 55 6.80 8.74 10.99
CA ALA A 55 7.83 7.85 10.46
C ALA A 55 7.29 6.48 10.03
N ALA A 56 5.97 6.27 10.07
CA ALA A 56 5.37 5.00 9.68
C ALA A 56 5.68 4.64 8.23
N CYS A 57 6.09 3.41 8.02
CA CYS A 57 6.39 2.90 6.69
C CYS A 57 6.02 1.41 6.56
N PHE A 58 5.91 0.94 5.34
CA PHE A 58 5.67 -0.46 5.03
C PHE A 58 6.53 -0.90 3.87
N THR A 59 6.88 -2.17 3.86
CA THR A 59 7.70 -2.79 2.83
C THR A 59 6.87 -3.80 2.05
N VAL A 60 6.87 -3.66 0.74
CA VAL A 60 6.18 -4.56 -0.20
C VAL A 60 7.20 -5.35 -0.99
N ARG A 61 6.99 -6.66 -1.07
CA ARG A 61 7.81 -7.58 -1.86
C ARG A 61 7.05 -8.03 -3.10
N HIS A 62 7.67 -7.84 -4.24
CA HIS A 62 7.21 -8.30 -5.54
C HIS A 62 8.21 -9.27 -6.14
N ILE A 63 7.72 -10.34 -6.75
CA ILE A 63 8.58 -11.29 -7.48
C ILE A 63 8.38 -11.04 -8.97
N ALA A 64 9.44 -10.60 -9.63
CA ALA A 64 9.47 -10.37 -11.07
C ALA A 64 10.49 -11.31 -11.70
N ARG A 65 10.06 -12.17 -12.61
CA ARG A 65 10.93 -13.10 -13.37
C ARG A 65 11.89 -13.93 -12.49
N GLY A 66 11.40 -14.40 -11.34
CA GLY A 66 12.18 -15.15 -10.38
C GLY A 66 13.02 -14.33 -9.41
N PHE A 67 13.07 -13.00 -9.56
CA PHE A 67 13.79 -12.11 -8.67
C PHE A 67 12.83 -11.40 -7.73
N GLY A 68 13.19 -11.38 -6.44
CA GLY A 68 12.46 -10.62 -5.43
C GLY A 68 12.88 -9.15 -5.42
N VAL A 69 11.92 -8.26 -5.54
CA VAL A 69 12.11 -6.81 -5.43
C VAL A 69 11.33 -6.31 -4.22
N GLU A 70 12.00 -5.60 -3.33
CA GLU A 70 11.39 -5.01 -2.16
C GLU A 70 11.49 -3.49 -2.23
N ARG A 71 10.38 -2.82 -1.94
CA ARG A 71 10.34 -1.36 -1.79
C ARG A 71 9.69 -0.99 -0.48
N THR A 72 10.25 0.00 0.18
CA THR A 72 9.70 0.59 1.40
C THR A 72 9.05 1.92 1.07
N PHE A 73 7.79 2.05 1.46
CA PHE A 73 6.99 3.25 1.24
C PHE A 73 6.67 3.92 2.57
N PRO A 74 6.98 5.20 2.74
CA PRO A 74 6.46 5.97 3.87
C PRO A 74 4.96 6.19 3.71
N ILE A 75 4.17 5.92 4.76
CA ILE A 75 2.70 6.04 4.70
C ILE A 75 2.25 7.48 4.48
N TYR A 76 2.98 8.43 5.05
CA TYR A 76 2.65 9.85 4.96
C TYR A 76 3.38 10.60 3.84
N SER A 77 3.97 9.87 2.90
CA SER A 77 4.62 10.49 1.74
C SER A 77 3.59 11.15 0.82
N PRO A 78 3.86 12.38 0.33
CA PRO A 78 3.00 13.03 -0.66
C PRO A 78 3.04 12.34 -2.03
N HIS A 79 4.05 11.52 -2.29
CA HIS A 79 4.17 10.73 -3.52
C HIS A 79 3.32 9.46 -3.51
N LEU A 80 2.88 9.02 -2.35
CA LEU A 80 1.99 7.88 -2.22
C LEU A 80 0.56 8.31 -2.52
N ASP A 81 0.07 7.93 -3.68
CA ASP A 81 -1.27 8.33 -4.14
C ASP A 81 -2.36 7.51 -3.44
N SER A 82 -2.30 6.22 -3.59
CA SER A 82 -3.27 5.30 -2.99
C SER A 82 -2.70 3.90 -2.79
N VAL A 83 -3.34 3.14 -1.93
CA VAL A 83 -3.06 1.73 -1.72
C VAL A 83 -4.35 0.95 -1.83
N LEU A 84 -4.38 -0.03 -2.72
CA LEU A 84 -5.53 -0.90 -2.92
C LEU A 84 -5.20 -2.30 -2.38
N ILE A 85 -6.06 -2.84 -1.55
CA ILE A 85 -5.91 -4.20 -1.06
C ILE A 85 -6.55 -5.16 -2.06
N GLN A 86 -5.73 -5.99 -2.69
CA GLN A 86 -6.22 -7.00 -3.64
C GLN A 86 -6.62 -8.29 -2.95
N ARG A 87 -5.89 -8.67 -1.91
CA ARG A 87 -6.10 -9.93 -1.20
C ARG A 87 -5.70 -9.79 0.25
N TYR A 88 -6.50 -10.32 1.14
CA TYR A 88 -6.19 -10.39 2.56
C TYR A 88 -5.45 -11.70 2.87
N GLY A 89 -4.30 -11.59 3.49
CA GLY A 89 -3.48 -12.74 3.86
C GLY A 89 -3.69 -13.19 5.30
N LYS A 90 -3.64 -14.50 5.52
CA LYS A 90 -3.64 -15.10 6.85
C LYS A 90 -2.21 -15.44 7.25
N VAL A 91 -1.65 -14.70 8.18
CA VAL A 91 -0.30 -14.90 8.69
C VAL A 91 -0.28 -14.83 10.22
N ARG A 92 0.70 -15.50 10.82
CA ARG A 92 0.89 -15.54 12.28
C ARG A 92 1.97 -14.55 12.76
N ARG A 93 2.80 -14.05 11.85
CA ARG A 93 3.94 -13.19 12.17
C ARG A 93 3.68 -11.77 11.68
N ALA A 94 4.21 -10.79 12.42
CA ALA A 94 4.16 -9.38 12.03
C ALA A 94 5.18 -9.01 10.95
N LYS A 95 6.27 -9.75 10.87
CA LYS A 95 7.34 -9.57 9.88
C LYS A 95 7.53 -10.87 9.11
N LEU A 96 7.45 -10.79 7.80
CA LEU A 96 7.47 -11.96 6.91
C LEU A 96 8.81 -12.08 6.17
N PHE A 97 9.91 -11.91 6.85
CA PHE A 97 11.25 -11.98 6.24
C PHE A 97 11.61 -13.38 5.74
N TYR A 98 10.94 -14.40 6.23
CA TYR A 98 11.13 -15.78 5.75
C TYR A 98 10.75 -15.96 4.27
N LEU A 99 9.94 -15.07 3.71
CA LEU A 99 9.60 -15.11 2.28
C LEU A 99 10.79 -14.85 1.37
N ARG A 100 11.83 -14.20 1.88
CA ARG A 100 13.07 -13.96 1.14
C ARG A 100 13.81 -15.23 0.76
N GLU A 101 13.70 -16.24 1.60
CA GLU A 101 14.34 -17.55 1.42
C GLU A 101 13.45 -18.58 0.72
N ARG A 102 12.18 -18.25 0.51
CA ARG A 102 11.19 -19.13 -0.08
C ARG A 102 10.80 -18.70 -1.47
N SER A 103 10.51 -19.67 -2.32
CA SER A 103 10.03 -19.45 -3.69
C SER A 103 8.90 -20.41 -4.04
N GLY A 104 8.11 -20.07 -5.05
CA GLY A 104 7.02 -20.89 -5.53
C GLY A 104 5.94 -21.16 -4.47
N ARG A 105 5.56 -22.41 -4.27
CA ARG A 105 4.50 -22.81 -3.33
C ARG A 105 4.83 -22.49 -1.88
N ALA A 106 6.10 -22.56 -1.49
CA ALA A 106 6.55 -22.28 -0.12
C ALA A 106 6.41 -20.81 0.26
N ALA A 107 6.43 -19.92 -0.72
CA ALA A 107 6.24 -18.47 -0.54
C ALA A 107 4.75 -18.05 -0.61
N ARG A 108 3.84 -18.98 -0.86
CA ARG A 108 2.42 -18.68 -1.00
C ARG A 108 1.77 -18.43 0.36
N ILE A 109 1.11 -17.30 0.48
CA ILE A 109 0.33 -16.93 1.67
C ILE A 109 -1.12 -17.36 1.47
N LYS A 110 -1.68 -18.02 2.49
CA LYS A 110 -3.09 -18.41 2.48
C LYS A 110 -3.97 -17.16 2.55
N GLU A 111 -5.01 -17.14 1.75
CA GLU A 111 -6.01 -16.10 1.78
C GLU A 111 -6.89 -16.22 3.03
N LEU A 112 -7.22 -15.09 3.63
CA LEU A 112 -8.12 -15.02 4.76
C LEU A 112 -9.57 -15.21 4.28
N THR A 113 -10.19 -16.32 4.67
CA THR A 113 -11.55 -16.68 4.23
C THR A 113 -12.62 -15.76 4.82
N SER A 114 -12.44 -15.35 6.06
CA SER A 114 -13.36 -14.45 6.76
C SER A 114 -12.66 -13.16 7.13
N VAL A 115 -12.93 -12.11 6.36
CA VAL A 115 -12.37 -10.79 6.60
C VAL A 115 -13.27 -10.04 7.57
N PRO A 116 -12.75 -9.53 8.69
CA PRO A 116 -13.52 -8.70 9.60
C PRO A 116 -14.11 -7.47 8.92
N GLU A 117 -15.31 -7.10 9.27
CA GLU A 117 -16.03 -5.97 8.66
C GLU A 117 -15.27 -4.64 8.76
N TRP A 118 -14.55 -4.40 9.86
CA TRP A 118 -13.75 -3.19 10.04
C TRP A 118 -12.58 -3.07 9.03
N ARG A 119 -12.06 -4.20 8.55
CA ARG A 119 -11.04 -4.21 7.49
C ARG A 119 -11.63 -3.93 6.12
N LYS A 120 -12.82 -4.45 5.86
CA LYS A 120 -13.54 -4.20 4.61
C LYS A 120 -13.98 -2.75 4.50
N ALA A 121 -14.49 -2.18 5.58
CA ALA A 121 -14.93 -0.79 5.62
C ALA A 121 -13.82 0.20 5.27
N SER A 122 -12.59 -0.06 5.73
CA SER A 122 -11.45 0.79 5.39
C SER A 122 -11.00 0.66 3.93
N ALA A 123 -11.27 -0.48 3.30
CA ALA A 123 -10.93 -0.72 1.89
C ALA A 123 -11.91 -0.05 0.92
N VAL A 124 -13.14 0.18 1.33
CA VAL A 124 -14.20 0.76 0.50
C VAL A 124 -14.09 2.29 0.36
N LEU A 125 -13.25 2.94 1.14
CA LEU A 125 -13.11 4.40 1.14
C LEU A 125 -12.27 4.99 -0.01
N ALA A 126 -11.95 4.20 -1.02
CA ALA A 126 -11.38 4.69 -2.27
C ALA A 126 -12.38 4.53 -3.42
N PRO A 127 -13.34 5.45 -3.61
CA PRO A 127 -14.15 5.43 -4.82
C PRO A 127 -13.27 5.85 -6.00
N LEU A 128 -13.05 4.89 -6.88
CA LEU A 128 -12.44 5.11 -8.20
C LEU A 128 -13.34 5.94 -9.13
N GLU A 129 -14.50 6.37 -8.65
CA GLU A 129 -15.51 7.00 -9.50
C GLU A 129 -15.35 8.52 -9.65
N GLU A 130 -14.48 9.14 -8.85
CA GLU A 130 -14.34 10.61 -8.89
C GLU A 130 -13.28 11.11 -9.88
N ILE A 131 -12.63 10.21 -10.63
CA ILE A 131 -11.59 10.59 -11.61
C ILE A 131 -12.11 10.60 -13.06
N LEU A 132 -13.36 10.25 -13.28
CA LEU A 132 -13.97 10.17 -14.60
C LEU A 132 -15.16 11.12 -14.76
N GLU A 133 -15.06 12.36 -14.26
CA GLU A 133 -15.83 13.42 -14.90
C GLU A 133 -14.92 14.08 -15.94
N PRO A 134 -15.17 13.86 -17.23
CA PRO A 134 -14.60 14.72 -18.23
C PRO A 134 -15.19 16.11 -17.97
N GLU A 135 -14.33 17.07 -17.72
CA GLU A 135 -14.72 18.46 -17.89
C GLU A 135 -15.23 18.57 -19.32
N GLU A 136 -16.55 18.58 -19.48
CA GLU A 136 -17.14 19.08 -20.69
C GLU A 136 -16.76 20.56 -20.76
N GLU A 137 -15.74 20.83 -21.55
CA GLU A 137 -15.51 22.18 -22.01
C GLU A 137 -16.80 22.65 -22.65
N ALA A 138 -17.47 23.56 -22.00
CA ALA A 138 -18.49 24.37 -22.62
C ALA A 138 -17.80 25.23 -23.68
N THR A 139 -17.71 24.73 -24.89
CA THR A 139 -17.38 25.54 -26.05
C THR A 139 -18.64 26.25 -26.49
N GLU A 140 -18.66 27.53 -26.26
CA GLU A 140 -19.46 28.41 -27.10
C GLU A 140 -18.72 28.69 -28.39
#